data_906e72e5e970a4c27d2063d034a767ec
#
_entry.id   906e72e5e970a4c27d2063d034a767ec
#
_cell.length_a   1.000
_cell.length_b   1.000
_cell.length_c   1.000
_cell.angle_alpha   90.00
_cell.angle_beta   90.00
_cell.angle_gamma   90.00
#
_symmetry.space_group_name_H-M   'P 1'
#
loop_
_entity.id
_entity.type
_entity.pdbx_description
1 polymer ?
#
loop_
_entity_poly.entity_id
_entity_poly.type
_entity_poly.pdbx_seq_one_letter_code
_entity_poly.pdbx_strand_id
1 'polypeptide(L)'
;PLRTCRLNLAPAEISRGRHTFCLQYHLGNCRGACIGAQTEAEYEADLQLVRSILKGDLRPVRAYLTAQMEQAAEALLFEQAHRYKQRLDALDNYAARSVIVSPKITDTDVFSLLVDDDVAYCNFVRIRHGSVVGVTTTRLTTGVDSSEAEMLTLGMQHLVEQVADGELAREVIVPFLPSATMLFDGVTFTIPKRGEKLELLEFSQRSARIYRAEQLKNLEIKNPERHTDRLMESMRKELHLMRQPRHIECFDNSN
;
A
#
# COMPACT_ATOMS: atom_id res chain seq x y z
N PRO A 1 22.35 8.13 -2.67
CA PRO A 1 21.17 7.55 -2.00
C PRO A 1 20.61 8.52 -0.97
N LEU A 2 19.29 8.67 -0.98
CA LEU A 2 18.55 9.44 0.00
C LEU A 2 18.38 8.59 1.27
N ARG A 3 18.57 9.23 2.43
CA ARG A 3 18.31 8.62 3.71
C ARG A 3 17.53 9.59 4.59
N THR A 4 16.61 9.07 5.37
CA THR A 4 15.97 9.83 6.44
C THR A 4 17.04 10.30 7.44
N CYS A 5 17.18 11.61 7.57
CA CYS A 5 18.11 12.25 8.48
C CYS A 5 17.32 12.98 9.57
N ARG A 6 17.81 12.94 10.81
CA ARG A 6 17.20 13.69 11.93
C ARG A 6 17.60 15.17 11.94
N LEU A 7 18.57 15.56 11.09
CA LEU A 7 19.06 16.92 11.00
C LEU A 7 18.08 17.78 10.19
N ASN A 8 17.97 19.04 10.58
CA ASN A 8 17.27 20.03 9.78
C ASN A 8 18.13 20.36 8.56
N LEU A 9 17.62 20.07 7.36
CA LEU A 9 18.29 20.33 6.08
C LEU A 9 17.85 21.66 5.45
N ALA A 10 17.35 22.62 6.24
CA ALA A 10 17.05 23.95 5.71
C ALA A 10 18.33 24.60 5.14
N PRO A 11 18.25 25.30 4.00
CA PRO A 11 19.42 25.91 3.36
C PRO A 11 20.25 26.79 4.30
N ALA A 12 19.59 27.51 5.22
CA ALA A 12 20.26 28.34 6.23
C ALA A 12 21.11 27.54 7.23
N GLU A 13 20.72 26.32 7.57
CA GLU A 13 21.48 25.44 8.48
C GLU A 13 22.66 24.79 7.76
N ILE A 14 22.48 24.41 6.50
CA ILE A 14 23.55 23.88 5.64
C ILE A 14 24.63 24.95 5.42
N SER A 15 24.23 26.19 5.09
CA SER A 15 25.15 27.32 4.87
C SER A 15 25.95 27.70 6.11
N ARG A 16 25.46 27.43 7.32
CA ARG A 16 26.20 27.66 8.58
C ARG A 16 27.35 26.70 8.78
N GLY A 17 27.47 25.62 8.00
CA GLY A 17 28.57 24.67 8.05
C GLY A 17 28.76 23.96 9.39
N ARG A 18 27.71 23.84 10.20
CA ARG A 18 27.76 23.26 11.55
C ARG A 18 27.81 21.73 11.57
N HIS A 19 27.54 21.10 10.44
CA HIS A 19 27.46 19.64 10.35
C HIS A 19 28.80 19.06 9.89
N THR A 20 29.17 17.93 10.49
CA THR A 20 30.37 17.18 10.13
C THR A 20 30.01 15.88 9.41
N PHE A 21 30.99 15.28 8.73
CA PHE A 21 30.82 13.98 8.10
C PHE A 21 30.37 12.93 9.13
N CYS A 22 29.23 12.30 8.88
CA CYS A 22 28.72 11.24 9.74
C CYS A 22 29.07 9.85 9.18
N LEU A 23 28.91 8.82 10.01
CA LEU A 23 29.17 7.44 9.61
C LEU A 23 28.47 7.04 8.32
N GLN A 24 27.25 7.53 8.08
CA GLN A 24 26.46 7.18 6.89
C GLN A 24 27.05 7.75 5.60
N TYR A 25 27.69 8.90 5.67
CA TYR A 25 28.46 9.45 4.55
C TYR A 25 29.67 8.56 4.25
N HIS A 26 30.45 8.20 5.26
CA HIS A 26 31.65 7.34 5.09
C HIS A 26 31.28 5.93 4.58
N LEU A 27 30.13 5.40 4.95
CA LEU A 27 29.61 4.12 4.44
C LEU A 27 29.02 4.22 3.01
N GLY A 28 29.01 5.41 2.40
CA GLY A 28 28.42 5.63 1.07
C GLY A 28 26.89 5.53 1.03
N ASN A 29 26.23 5.51 2.19
CA ASN A 29 24.77 5.45 2.30
C ASN A 29 24.10 6.83 2.20
N CYS A 30 24.88 7.91 2.20
CA CYS A 30 24.41 9.29 2.12
C CYS A 30 25.39 10.11 1.27
N ARG A 31 24.88 11.04 0.46
CA ARG A 31 25.68 11.92 -0.40
C ARG A 31 26.10 13.22 0.30
N GLY A 32 25.68 13.42 1.57
CA GLY A 32 26.16 14.53 2.39
C GLY A 32 25.50 15.87 2.12
N ALA A 33 24.20 15.91 1.88
CA ALA A 33 23.46 17.15 1.68
C ALA A 33 23.61 18.12 2.86
N CYS A 34 23.67 17.62 4.11
CA CYS A 34 23.82 18.43 5.32
C CYS A 34 25.19 19.15 5.45
N ILE A 35 26.19 18.72 4.74
CA ILE A 35 27.54 19.29 4.71
C ILE A 35 27.85 20.02 3.40
N GLY A 36 26.85 20.18 2.51
CA GLY A 36 26.99 20.80 1.21
C GLY A 36 27.76 19.96 0.16
N ALA A 37 28.03 18.67 0.45
CA ALA A 37 28.68 17.76 -0.50
C ALA A 37 27.75 17.30 -1.65
N GLN A 38 26.47 17.54 -1.53
CA GLN A 38 25.46 17.34 -2.56
C GLN A 38 24.76 18.67 -2.83
N THR A 39 24.69 19.07 -4.09
CA THR A 39 23.96 20.28 -4.49
C THR A 39 22.45 20.10 -4.37
N GLU A 40 21.72 21.22 -4.30
CA GLU A 40 20.24 21.20 -4.26
C GLU A 40 19.66 20.52 -5.51
N ALA A 41 20.22 20.81 -6.69
CA ALA A 41 19.79 20.21 -7.95
C ALA A 41 19.97 18.67 -7.96
N GLU A 42 21.11 18.17 -7.47
CA GLU A 42 21.37 16.73 -7.35
C GLU A 42 20.43 16.07 -6.32
N TYR A 43 20.13 16.77 -5.22
CA TYR A 43 19.20 16.26 -4.22
C TYR A 43 17.77 16.17 -4.76
N GLU A 44 17.31 17.20 -5.49
CA GLU A 44 15.99 17.19 -6.11
C GLU A 44 15.89 16.11 -7.21
N ALA A 45 16.95 15.89 -8.01
CA ALA A 45 17.01 14.80 -8.97
C ALA A 45 16.86 13.43 -8.29
N ASP A 46 17.56 13.21 -7.15
CA ASP A 46 17.41 11.98 -6.36
C ASP A 46 15.97 11.84 -5.82
N LEU A 47 15.33 12.94 -5.38
CA LEU A 47 13.93 12.94 -4.94
C LEU A 47 12.98 12.56 -6.07
N GLN A 48 13.19 13.06 -7.28
CA GLN A 48 12.35 12.68 -8.44
C GLN A 48 12.45 11.18 -8.74
N LEU A 49 13.64 10.58 -8.64
CA LEU A 49 13.80 9.13 -8.80
C LEU A 49 13.04 8.35 -7.71
N VAL A 50 13.08 8.82 -6.46
CA VAL A 50 12.30 8.20 -5.37
C VAL A 50 10.80 8.33 -5.63
N ARG A 51 10.33 9.51 -6.03
CA ARG A 51 8.92 9.73 -6.41
C ARG A 51 8.48 8.79 -7.53
N SER A 52 9.36 8.57 -8.54
CA SER A 52 9.07 7.61 -9.62
C SER A 52 8.90 6.19 -9.10
N ILE A 53 9.77 5.73 -8.19
CA ILE A 53 9.65 4.40 -7.56
C ILE A 53 8.31 4.28 -6.81
N LEU A 54 7.96 5.30 -6.01
CA LEU A 54 6.71 5.30 -5.23
C LEU A 54 5.46 5.35 -6.12
N LYS A 55 5.56 5.95 -7.31
CA LYS A 55 4.51 5.95 -8.33
C LYS A 55 4.47 4.67 -9.17
N GLY A 56 5.41 3.72 -8.95
CA GLY A 56 5.52 2.47 -9.70
C GLY A 56 6.23 2.59 -11.04
N ASP A 57 6.68 3.80 -11.44
CA ASP A 57 7.47 3.99 -12.67
C ASP A 57 8.95 3.76 -12.40
N LEU A 58 9.43 2.56 -12.68
CA LEU A 58 10.81 2.17 -12.49
C LEU A 58 11.72 2.53 -13.68
N ARG A 59 11.16 2.96 -14.82
CA ARG A 59 11.90 3.26 -16.05
C ARG A 59 12.93 4.38 -15.88
N PRO A 60 12.61 5.55 -15.26
CA PRO A 60 13.59 6.60 -15.06
C PRO A 60 14.76 6.16 -14.17
N VAL A 61 14.44 5.37 -13.12
CA VAL A 61 15.45 4.86 -12.19
C VAL A 61 16.37 3.86 -12.87
N ARG A 62 15.81 2.95 -13.67
CA ARG A 62 16.57 1.98 -14.48
C ARG A 62 17.51 2.70 -15.44
N ALA A 63 16.99 3.66 -16.22
CA ALA A 63 17.77 4.43 -17.18
C ALA A 63 18.93 5.18 -16.50
N TYR A 64 18.66 5.83 -15.36
CA TYR A 64 19.69 6.50 -14.57
C TYR A 64 20.77 5.55 -14.08
N LEU A 65 20.41 4.41 -13.47
CA LEU A 65 21.37 3.44 -12.95
C LEU A 65 22.21 2.80 -14.06
N THR A 66 21.61 2.53 -15.23
CA THR A 66 22.31 2.01 -16.39
C THR A 66 23.33 3.01 -16.91
N ALA A 67 22.94 4.28 -17.10
CA ALA A 67 23.85 5.33 -17.54
C ALA A 67 25.03 5.53 -16.57
N GLN A 68 24.77 5.52 -15.26
CA GLN A 68 25.82 5.64 -14.25
C GLN A 68 26.76 4.42 -14.24
N MET A 69 26.24 3.22 -14.48
CA MET A 69 27.03 2.01 -14.58
C MET A 69 27.96 2.07 -15.79
N GLU A 70 27.45 2.47 -16.95
CA GLU A 70 28.20 2.60 -18.20
C GLU A 70 29.30 3.66 -18.08
N GLN A 71 28.97 4.85 -17.58
CA GLN A 71 29.96 5.91 -17.33
C GLN A 71 31.08 5.46 -16.38
N ALA A 72 30.74 4.76 -15.29
CA ALA A 72 31.75 4.23 -14.37
C ALA A 72 32.62 3.15 -15.03
N ALA A 73 32.05 2.32 -15.91
CA ALA A 73 32.80 1.30 -16.64
C ALA A 73 33.74 1.92 -17.67
N GLU A 74 33.31 2.95 -18.43
CA GLU A 74 34.12 3.71 -19.36
C GLU A 74 35.31 4.41 -18.66
N ALA A 75 35.07 4.92 -17.45
CA ALA A 75 36.07 5.52 -16.59
C ALA A 75 36.98 4.49 -15.89
N LEU A 76 36.85 3.19 -16.18
CA LEU A 76 37.55 2.06 -15.54
C LEU A 76 37.35 1.98 -14.02
N LEU A 77 36.28 2.57 -13.49
CA LEU A 77 35.89 2.55 -12.07
C LEU A 77 35.00 1.31 -11.78
N PHE A 78 35.60 0.13 -11.92
CA PHE A 78 34.85 -1.14 -11.89
C PHE A 78 34.08 -1.39 -10.58
N GLU A 79 34.60 -0.96 -9.44
CA GLU A 79 33.88 -1.08 -8.16
C GLU A 79 32.62 -0.21 -8.12
N GLN A 80 32.67 0.97 -8.74
CA GLN A 80 31.49 1.83 -8.84
C GLN A 80 30.48 1.25 -9.83
N ALA A 81 30.91 0.77 -10.99
CA ALA A 81 30.08 0.10 -11.96
C ALA A 81 29.39 -1.13 -11.33
N HIS A 82 30.14 -1.93 -10.56
CA HIS A 82 29.56 -3.09 -9.86
C HIS A 82 28.49 -2.67 -8.83
N ARG A 83 28.69 -1.59 -8.09
CA ARG A 83 27.67 -1.07 -7.15
C ARG A 83 26.38 -0.63 -7.87
N TYR A 84 26.48 -0.01 -9.03
CA TYR A 84 25.31 0.34 -9.84
C TYR A 84 24.61 -0.90 -10.39
N LYS A 85 25.36 -1.92 -10.83
CA LYS A 85 24.81 -3.20 -11.24
C LYS A 85 24.02 -3.88 -10.11
N GLN A 86 24.58 -3.94 -8.89
CA GLN A 86 23.89 -4.49 -7.73
C GLN A 86 22.56 -3.75 -7.44
N ARG A 87 22.53 -2.42 -7.66
CA ARG A 87 21.30 -1.64 -7.51
C ARG A 87 20.27 -1.94 -8.61
N LEU A 88 20.72 -2.18 -9.84
CA LEU A 88 19.88 -2.63 -10.94
C LEU A 88 19.27 -4.01 -10.62
N ASP A 89 20.08 -4.96 -10.18
CA ASP A 89 19.61 -6.28 -9.78
C ASP A 89 18.59 -6.20 -8.62
N ALA A 90 18.82 -5.32 -7.65
CA ALA A 90 17.87 -5.06 -6.56
C ALA A 90 16.56 -4.44 -7.07
N LEU A 91 16.62 -3.52 -8.04
CA LEU A 91 15.45 -2.93 -8.69
C LEU A 91 14.65 -3.98 -9.45
N ASP A 92 15.33 -4.89 -10.16
CA ASP A 92 14.71 -5.98 -10.90
C ASP A 92 14.04 -7.00 -9.95
N ASN A 93 14.71 -7.33 -8.85
CA ASN A 93 14.13 -8.17 -7.80
C ASN A 93 12.91 -7.50 -7.14
N TYR A 94 12.94 -6.17 -6.94
CA TYR A 94 11.78 -5.43 -6.44
C TYR A 94 10.63 -5.48 -7.44
N ALA A 95 10.91 -5.22 -8.73
CA ALA A 95 9.92 -5.31 -9.79
C ALA A 95 9.31 -6.71 -9.88
N ALA A 96 10.12 -7.77 -9.79
CA ALA A 96 9.66 -9.15 -9.84
C ALA A 96 8.81 -9.58 -8.62
N ARG A 97 9.03 -8.97 -7.45
CA ARG A 97 8.23 -9.22 -6.24
C ARG A 97 6.95 -8.38 -6.17
N SER A 98 6.90 -7.27 -6.87
CA SER A 98 5.66 -6.54 -7.08
C SER A 98 4.67 -7.47 -7.78
N VAL A 99 3.42 -7.51 -7.32
CA VAL A 99 2.38 -8.28 -8.02
C VAL A 99 2.28 -7.72 -9.43
N ILE A 100 2.94 -8.40 -10.38
CA ILE A 100 2.91 -8.01 -11.79
C ILE A 100 1.52 -8.34 -12.28
N VAL A 101 0.77 -7.30 -12.50
CA VAL A 101 -0.46 -7.37 -13.28
C VAL A 101 -0.03 -7.51 -14.75
N SER A 102 -0.84 -8.17 -15.55
CA SER A 102 -0.59 -8.33 -16.97
C SER A 102 -0.05 -7.05 -17.64
N PRO A 103 0.91 -7.15 -18.56
CA PRO A 103 1.43 -6.01 -19.34
C PRO A 103 0.35 -5.21 -20.08
N LYS A 104 -0.85 -5.79 -20.25
CA LYS A 104 -1.99 -5.14 -20.90
C LYS A 104 -2.75 -4.17 -19.99
N ILE A 105 -2.58 -4.29 -18.65
CA ILE A 105 -3.23 -3.44 -17.67
C ILE A 105 -2.15 -2.50 -17.12
N THR A 106 -2.05 -1.31 -17.70
CA THR A 106 -1.00 -0.35 -17.35
C THR A 106 -1.37 0.51 -16.15
N ASP A 107 -2.46 1.27 -16.26
CA ASP A 107 -2.91 2.20 -15.24
C ASP A 107 -4.40 1.96 -14.97
N THR A 108 -4.70 1.39 -13.83
CA THR A 108 -6.06 0.99 -13.44
C THR A 108 -6.19 1.07 -11.93
N ASP A 109 -7.33 1.50 -11.47
CA ASP A 109 -7.69 1.50 -10.07
C ASP A 109 -8.79 0.47 -9.82
N VAL A 110 -8.71 -0.25 -8.72
CA VAL A 110 -9.67 -1.31 -8.38
C VAL A 110 -10.25 -1.04 -7.01
N PHE A 111 -11.57 -0.98 -6.94
CA PHE A 111 -12.28 -0.89 -5.67
C PHE A 111 -13.12 -2.13 -5.44
N SER A 112 -13.18 -2.56 -4.20
CA SER A 112 -14.10 -3.60 -3.75
C SER A 112 -14.74 -3.22 -2.43
N LEU A 113 -15.92 -3.75 -2.19
CA LEU A 113 -16.69 -3.57 -0.96
C LEU A 113 -16.97 -4.93 -0.33
N LEU A 114 -16.81 -5.01 0.99
CA LEU A 114 -17.22 -6.13 1.82
C LEU A 114 -18.13 -5.59 2.91
N VAL A 115 -19.39 -5.96 2.89
CA VAL A 115 -20.37 -5.58 3.91
C VAL A 115 -20.43 -6.65 4.99
N ASP A 116 -20.47 -6.24 6.26
CA ASP A 116 -20.48 -7.10 7.45
C ASP A 116 -21.35 -6.47 8.53
N ASP A 117 -22.62 -6.80 8.54
CA ASP A 117 -23.66 -6.22 9.41
C ASP A 117 -23.65 -4.67 9.36
N ASP A 118 -23.26 -4.03 10.47
CA ASP A 118 -23.23 -2.56 10.62
C ASP A 118 -21.94 -1.90 10.09
N VAL A 119 -21.08 -2.65 9.40
CA VAL A 119 -19.76 -2.19 8.98
C VAL A 119 -19.50 -2.61 7.53
N ALA A 120 -18.94 -1.70 6.75
CA ALA A 120 -18.40 -2.04 5.44
C ALA A 120 -16.90 -1.78 5.37
N TYR A 121 -16.21 -2.58 4.58
CA TYR A 121 -14.79 -2.44 4.30
C TYR A 121 -14.61 -2.17 2.82
N CYS A 122 -14.18 -0.96 2.48
CA CYS A 122 -13.85 -0.60 1.11
C CYS A 122 -12.34 -0.73 0.91
N ASN A 123 -11.93 -1.54 -0.06
CA ASN A 123 -10.53 -1.73 -0.43
C ASN A 123 -10.25 -1.03 -1.75
N PHE A 124 -9.07 -0.44 -1.83
CA PHE A 124 -8.55 0.23 -2.99
C PHE A 124 -7.19 -0.37 -3.37
N VAL A 125 -7.07 -0.83 -4.60
CA VAL A 125 -5.82 -1.31 -5.20
C VAL A 125 -5.44 -0.38 -6.34
N ARG A 126 -4.26 0.17 -6.27
CA ARG A 126 -3.73 1.10 -7.26
C ARG A 126 -2.70 0.39 -8.14
N ILE A 127 -2.94 0.39 -9.44
CA ILE A 127 -2.05 -0.20 -10.44
C ILE A 127 -1.51 0.92 -11.32
N ARG A 128 -0.19 0.99 -11.42
CA ARG A 128 0.52 1.93 -12.30
C ARG A 128 1.64 1.19 -13.01
N HIS A 129 1.75 1.45 -14.31
CA HIS A 129 2.76 0.80 -15.17
C HIS A 129 2.77 -0.74 -15.06
N GLY A 130 1.59 -1.35 -14.92
CA GLY A 130 1.45 -2.79 -14.81
C GLY A 130 1.86 -3.39 -13.45
N SER A 131 2.06 -2.57 -12.43
CA SER A 131 2.43 -3.02 -11.08
C SER A 131 1.48 -2.47 -10.03
N VAL A 132 1.19 -3.27 -9.00
CA VAL A 132 0.45 -2.81 -7.82
C VAL A 132 1.35 -1.88 -7.02
N VAL A 133 0.98 -0.60 -6.95
CA VAL A 133 1.75 0.43 -6.23
C VAL A 133 1.16 0.81 -4.88
N GLY A 134 -0.07 0.39 -4.61
CA GLY A 134 -0.72 0.64 -3.33
C GLY A 134 -1.93 -0.25 -3.11
N VAL A 135 -2.13 -0.65 -1.86
CA VAL A 135 -3.33 -1.34 -1.39
C VAL A 135 -3.74 -0.68 -0.08
N THR A 136 -4.92 -0.13 -0.04
CA THR A 136 -5.45 0.55 1.15
C THR A 136 -6.86 0.07 1.42
N THR A 137 -7.20 -0.13 2.68
CA THR A 137 -8.56 -0.51 3.08
C THR A 137 -9.07 0.46 4.13
N THR A 138 -10.27 0.96 3.96
CA THR A 138 -10.97 1.76 4.96
C THR A 138 -12.17 1.01 5.52
N ARG A 139 -12.47 1.31 6.78
CA ARG A 139 -13.67 0.83 7.46
C ARG A 139 -14.72 1.95 7.46
N LEU A 140 -15.91 1.63 7.02
CA LEU A 140 -17.07 2.52 7.01
C LEU A 140 -18.11 2.01 8.01
N THR A 141 -18.74 2.90 8.75
CA THR A 141 -19.93 2.54 9.56
C THR A 141 -21.14 2.69 8.66
N THR A 142 -21.94 1.64 8.55
CA THR A 142 -23.16 1.65 7.74
C THR A 142 -24.30 2.36 8.48
N GLY A 143 -25.05 3.22 7.78
CA GLY A 143 -26.36 3.67 8.26
C GLY A 143 -27.38 2.55 8.06
N VAL A 144 -28.46 2.55 8.85
CA VAL A 144 -29.50 1.50 8.87
C VAL A 144 -30.15 1.25 7.48
N ASP A 145 -30.10 2.24 6.57
CA ASP A 145 -30.73 2.18 5.25
C ASP A 145 -29.75 2.45 4.08
N SER A 146 -28.43 2.36 4.31
CA SER A 146 -27.45 2.66 3.25
C SER A 146 -27.33 1.48 2.27
N SER A 147 -27.52 1.73 0.99
CA SER A 147 -27.28 0.73 -0.07
C SER A 147 -25.80 0.45 -0.26
N GLU A 148 -25.44 -0.74 -0.75
CA GLU A 148 -24.05 -1.09 -1.07
C GLU A 148 -23.43 -0.11 -2.07
N ALA A 149 -24.21 0.41 -3.03
CA ALA A 149 -23.75 1.38 -4.00
C ALA A 149 -23.39 2.74 -3.38
N GLU A 150 -24.14 3.18 -2.37
CA GLU A 150 -23.83 4.39 -1.59
C GLU A 150 -22.58 4.18 -0.73
N MET A 151 -22.46 3.05 -0.07
CA MET A 151 -21.29 2.69 0.73
C MET A 151 -20.04 2.61 -0.14
N LEU A 152 -20.13 2.03 -1.33
CA LEU A 152 -19.00 2.03 -2.29
C LEU A 152 -18.62 3.45 -2.68
N THR A 153 -19.59 4.31 -2.98
CA THR A 153 -19.33 5.73 -3.32
C THR A 153 -18.60 6.46 -2.20
N LEU A 154 -19.07 6.34 -0.96
CA LEU A 154 -18.44 6.96 0.21
C LEU A 154 -17.03 6.41 0.45
N GLY A 155 -16.86 5.10 0.34
CA GLY A 155 -15.56 4.46 0.48
C GLY A 155 -14.55 4.91 -0.58
N MET A 156 -14.99 5.04 -1.82
CA MET A 156 -14.18 5.54 -2.92
C MET A 156 -13.75 7.00 -2.67
N GLN A 157 -14.68 7.90 -2.33
CA GLN A 157 -14.35 9.29 -2.02
C GLN A 157 -13.31 9.39 -0.91
N HIS A 158 -13.56 8.72 0.21
CA HIS A 158 -12.64 8.75 1.36
C HIS A 158 -11.24 8.22 1.01
N LEU A 159 -11.14 7.15 0.21
CA LEU A 159 -9.86 6.57 -0.18
C LEU A 159 -9.12 7.43 -1.21
N VAL A 160 -9.85 8.08 -2.13
CA VAL A 160 -9.24 8.99 -3.11
C VAL A 160 -8.67 10.23 -2.44
N GLU A 161 -9.34 10.80 -1.44
CA GLU A 161 -8.83 11.94 -0.67
C GLU A 161 -7.53 11.63 0.09
N GLN A 162 -7.31 10.37 0.48
CA GLN A 162 -6.08 9.95 1.16
C GLN A 162 -4.89 9.76 0.22
N VAL A 163 -5.11 9.73 -1.08
CA VAL A 163 -4.05 9.56 -2.08
C VAL A 163 -3.38 10.90 -2.36
N ALA A 164 -2.07 10.94 -2.25
CA ALA A 164 -1.28 12.17 -2.38
C ALA A 164 -1.51 12.96 -3.68
N ASP A 165 -1.89 12.27 -4.76
CA ASP A 165 -2.14 12.89 -6.07
C ASP A 165 -3.64 13.18 -6.32
N GLY A 166 -4.56 12.64 -5.51
CA GLY A 166 -6.01 12.83 -5.66
C GLY A 166 -6.62 12.32 -6.98
N GLU A 167 -5.81 11.77 -7.88
CA GLU A 167 -6.22 11.39 -9.21
C GLU A 167 -6.45 9.88 -9.34
N LEU A 168 -7.61 9.51 -9.85
CA LEU A 168 -7.92 8.16 -10.27
C LEU A 168 -7.39 7.87 -11.68
N ALA A 169 -7.13 6.59 -11.95
CA ALA A 169 -6.91 6.13 -13.32
C ALA A 169 -8.18 6.33 -14.16
N ARG A 170 -8.01 6.48 -15.47
CA ARG A 170 -9.16 6.60 -16.39
C ARG A 170 -10.08 5.37 -16.34
N GLU A 171 -9.52 4.20 -16.07
CA GLU A 171 -10.28 2.98 -15.87
C GLU A 171 -10.31 2.60 -14.39
N VAL A 172 -11.52 2.41 -13.86
CA VAL A 172 -11.76 1.95 -12.49
C VAL A 172 -12.58 0.67 -12.51
N ILE A 173 -12.03 -0.38 -11.93
CA ILE A 173 -12.69 -1.68 -11.79
C ILE A 173 -13.48 -1.69 -10.48
N VAL A 174 -14.76 -2.07 -10.57
CA VAL A 174 -15.69 -2.11 -9.43
C VAL A 174 -16.53 -3.39 -9.49
N PRO A 175 -17.05 -3.89 -8.34
CA PRO A 175 -17.96 -5.05 -8.33
C PRO A 175 -19.34 -4.71 -8.87
N PHE A 176 -19.79 -3.47 -8.70
CA PHE A 176 -21.03 -2.88 -9.21
C PHE A 176 -20.86 -1.37 -9.31
N LEU A 177 -21.76 -0.67 -10.00
CA LEU A 177 -21.67 0.77 -10.16
C LEU A 177 -21.91 1.49 -8.83
N PRO A 178 -21.08 2.51 -8.48
CA PRO A 178 -21.34 3.40 -7.37
C PRO A 178 -22.63 4.22 -7.63
N SER A 179 -23.31 4.65 -6.58
CA SER A 179 -24.58 5.38 -6.67
C SER A 179 -24.43 6.76 -7.34
N ALA A 180 -23.28 7.39 -7.19
CA ALA A 180 -22.99 8.73 -7.72
C ALA A 180 -21.74 8.72 -8.60
N THR A 181 -21.83 8.12 -9.78
CA THR A 181 -20.71 8.05 -10.76
C THR A 181 -20.24 9.42 -11.22
N MET A 182 -21.12 10.42 -11.22
CA MET A 182 -20.81 11.80 -11.61
C MET A 182 -19.80 12.50 -10.70
N LEU A 183 -19.53 11.98 -9.51
CA LEU A 183 -18.52 12.50 -8.59
C LEU A 183 -17.09 12.16 -9.03
N PHE A 184 -16.92 11.26 -9.99
CA PHE A 184 -15.65 10.78 -10.48
C PHE A 184 -15.47 11.14 -11.95
N ASP A 185 -15.16 12.42 -12.19
CA ASP A 185 -15.04 12.98 -13.55
C ASP A 185 -13.89 12.31 -14.32
N GLY A 186 -14.11 12.07 -15.61
CA GLY A 186 -13.11 11.45 -16.50
C GLY A 186 -12.84 9.95 -16.26
N VAL A 187 -13.61 9.28 -15.38
CA VAL A 187 -13.45 7.87 -15.02
C VAL A 187 -14.42 6.98 -15.80
N THR A 188 -13.92 5.87 -16.31
CA THR A 188 -14.73 4.79 -16.91
C THR A 188 -14.79 3.61 -15.94
N PHE A 189 -16.00 3.28 -15.47
CA PHE A 189 -16.21 2.13 -14.60
C PHE A 189 -16.33 0.83 -15.38
N THR A 190 -15.58 -0.18 -14.96
CA THR A 190 -15.60 -1.53 -15.53
C THR A 190 -16.04 -2.54 -14.48
N ILE A 191 -17.10 -3.31 -14.78
CA ILE A 191 -17.54 -4.44 -13.97
C ILE A 191 -17.07 -5.72 -14.67
N PRO A 192 -15.98 -6.37 -14.21
CA PRO A 192 -15.41 -7.50 -14.91
C PRO A 192 -16.22 -8.77 -14.65
N LYS A 193 -16.42 -9.57 -15.71
CA LYS A 193 -17.09 -10.88 -15.61
C LYS A 193 -16.12 -12.05 -15.78
N ARG A 194 -14.93 -11.83 -16.34
CA ARG A 194 -13.91 -12.85 -16.62
C ARG A 194 -12.55 -12.24 -16.89
N GLY A 195 -11.50 -13.05 -16.79
CA GLY A 195 -10.12 -12.70 -17.16
C GLY A 195 -9.41 -11.86 -16.11
N GLU A 196 -8.28 -11.28 -16.48
CA GLU A 196 -7.32 -10.59 -15.62
C GLU A 196 -7.94 -9.49 -14.75
N LYS A 197 -8.90 -8.74 -15.28
CA LYS A 197 -9.62 -7.70 -14.51
C LYS A 197 -10.47 -8.27 -13.38
N LEU A 198 -11.04 -9.47 -13.58
CA LEU A 198 -11.76 -10.17 -12.52
C LEU A 198 -10.79 -10.64 -11.44
N GLU A 199 -9.64 -11.17 -11.81
CA GLU A 199 -8.60 -11.59 -10.85
C GLU A 199 -8.12 -10.43 -9.98
N LEU A 200 -8.03 -9.22 -10.56
CA LEU A 200 -7.72 -8.01 -9.81
C LEU A 200 -8.82 -7.61 -8.83
N LEU A 201 -10.07 -7.72 -9.23
CA LEU A 201 -11.20 -7.48 -8.34
C LEU A 201 -11.22 -8.50 -7.19
N GLU A 202 -10.98 -9.77 -7.48
CA GLU A 202 -10.87 -10.83 -6.47
C GLU A 202 -9.67 -10.60 -5.53
N PHE A 203 -8.54 -10.11 -6.05
CA PHE A 203 -7.40 -9.70 -5.23
C PHE A 203 -7.77 -8.58 -4.26
N SER A 204 -8.47 -7.55 -4.74
CA SER A 204 -8.99 -6.46 -3.89
C SER A 204 -9.95 -6.98 -2.82
N GLN A 205 -10.88 -7.87 -3.19
CA GLN A 205 -11.81 -8.49 -2.23
C GLN A 205 -11.09 -9.34 -1.17
N ARG A 206 -10.06 -10.10 -1.57
CA ARG A 206 -9.23 -10.86 -0.61
C ARG A 206 -8.53 -9.93 0.37
N SER A 207 -7.99 -8.81 -0.11
CA SER A 207 -7.34 -7.80 0.72
C SER A 207 -8.31 -7.20 1.75
N ALA A 208 -9.55 -6.91 1.34
CA ALA A 208 -10.60 -6.46 2.26
C ALA A 208 -10.91 -7.51 3.35
N ARG A 209 -10.99 -8.80 2.98
CA ARG A 209 -11.24 -9.90 3.94
C ARG A 209 -10.10 -10.06 4.95
N ILE A 210 -8.85 -9.96 4.49
CA ILE A 210 -7.67 -10.02 5.37
C ILE A 210 -7.71 -8.86 6.37
N TYR A 211 -7.94 -7.63 5.89
CA TYR A 211 -8.04 -6.46 6.75
C TYR A 211 -9.17 -6.60 7.78
N ARG A 212 -10.36 -7.09 7.36
CA ARG A 212 -11.46 -7.39 8.29
C ARG A 212 -11.02 -8.35 9.39
N ALA A 213 -10.38 -9.46 9.01
CA ALA A 213 -9.92 -10.47 9.97
C ALA A 213 -8.92 -9.89 10.98
N GLU A 214 -7.99 -9.04 10.53
CA GLU A 214 -7.05 -8.33 11.40
C GLU A 214 -7.76 -7.35 12.34
N GLN A 215 -8.76 -6.61 11.85
CA GLN A 215 -9.55 -5.70 12.69
C GLN A 215 -10.33 -6.45 13.77
N LEU A 216 -10.97 -7.57 13.43
CA LEU A 216 -11.67 -8.43 14.39
C LEU A 216 -10.71 -8.95 15.46
N LYS A 217 -9.56 -9.48 15.06
CA LYS A 217 -8.52 -9.94 15.99
C LYS A 217 -8.03 -8.82 16.92
N ASN A 218 -7.82 -7.61 16.39
CA ASN A 218 -7.41 -6.46 17.18
C ASN A 218 -8.50 -6.01 18.18
N LEU A 219 -9.78 -6.12 17.80
CA LEU A 219 -10.91 -5.84 18.69
C LEU A 219 -11.02 -6.89 19.81
N GLU A 220 -10.77 -8.15 19.51
CA GLU A 220 -10.72 -9.24 20.50
C GLU A 220 -9.61 -9.01 21.52
N ILE A 221 -8.43 -8.62 21.06
CA ILE A 221 -7.28 -8.31 21.95
C ILE A 221 -7.61 -7.09 22.85
N LYS A 222 -8.28 -6.07 22.30
CA LYS A 222 -8.63 -4.86 23.06
C LYS A 222 -9.79 -5.04 24.03
N ASN A 223 -10.71 -5.97 23.76
CA ASN A 223 -11.90 -6.23 24.55
C ASN A 223 -12.11 -7.75 24.75
N PRO A 224 -11.30 -8.41 25.57
CA PRO A 224 -11.38 -9.86 25.80
C PRO A 224 -12.72 -10.30 26.40
N GLU A 225 -13.38 -9.45 27.19
CA GLU A 225 -14.69 -9.74 27.78
C GLU A 225 -15.79 -9.87 26.71
N ARG A 226 -15.80 -9.00 25.70
CA ARG A 226 -16.75 -9.09 24.56
C ARG A 226 -16.53 -10.33 23.71
N HIS A 227 -15.29 -10.78 23.57
CA HIS A 227 -14.98 -12.03 22.87
C HIS A 227 -15.57 -13.21 23.64
N THR A 228 -15.36 -13.25 24.96
CA THR A 228 -15.91 -14.28 25.83
C THR A 228 -17.45 -14.31 25.75
N ASP A 229 -18.10 -13.15 25.83
CA ASP A 229 -19.56 -13.06 25.74
C ASP A 229 -20.11 -13.58 24.38
N ARG A 230 -19.45 -13.24 23.26
CA ARG A 230 -19.82 -13.76 21.93
C ARG A 230 -19.66 -15.27 21.87
N LEU A 231 -18.55 -15.80 22.38
CA LEU A 231 -18.28 -17.24 22.42
C LEU A 231 -19.35 -17.96 23.24
N MET A 232 -19.69 -17.43 24.43
CA MET A 232 -20.72 -18.01 25.31
C MET A 232 -22.10 -17.95 24.65
N GLU A 233 -22.41 -16.88 23.92
CA GLU A 233 -23.68 -16.77 23.19
C GLU A 233 -23.74 -17.72 21.99
N SER A 234 -22.62 -17.90 21.26
CA SER A 234 -22.53 -18.90 20.19
C SER A 234 -22.73 -20.32 20.74
N MET A 235 -22.04 -20.67 21.82
CA MET A 235 -22.22 -21.95 22.51
C MET A 235 -23.65 -22.16 22.99
N ARG A 236 -24.27 -21.10 23.53
CA ARG A 236 -25.69 -21.17 23.94
C ARG A 236 -26.61 -21.57 22.79
N LYS A 237 -26.40 -20.95 21.61
CA LYS A 237 -27.20 -21.21 20.41
C LYS A 237 -26.93 -22.60 19.84
N GLU A 238 -25.67 -22.97 19.67
CA GLU A 238 -25.29 -24.27 19.08
C GLU A 238 -25.67 -25.47 19.95
N LEU A 239 -25.55 -25.33 21.26
CA LEU A 239 -25.87 -26.37 22.24
C LEU A 239 -27.33 -26.30 22.72
N HIS A 240 -28.16 -25.38 22.16
CA HIS A 240 -29.56 -25.16 22.53
C HIS A 240 -29.77 -24.94 24.04
N LEU A 241 -28.83 -24.24 24.70
CA LEU A 241 -28.92 -23.99 26.13
C LEU A 241 -29.89 -22.84 26.43
N MET A 242 -30.64 -22.96 27.53
CA MET A 242 -31.58 -21.93 27.95
C MET A 242 -30.91 -20.65 28.45
N ARG A 243 -29.64 -20.75 28.93
CA ARG A 243 -28.80 -19.65 29.45
C ARG A 243 -27.40 -19.78 28.93
N GLN A 244 -26.66 -18.68 28.94
CA GLN A 244 -25.22 -18.69 28.61
C GLN A 244 -24.45 -19.59 29.60
N PRO A 245 -23.56 -20.48 29.14
CA PRO A 245 -22.72 -21.28 30.02
C PRO A 245 -21.70 -20.39 30.72
N ARG A 246 -21.75 -20.34 32.04
CA ARG A 246 -20.77 -19.58 32.87
C ARG A 246 -19.75 -20.49 33.55
N HIS A 247 -19.98 -21.79 33.51
CA HIS A 247 -19.08 -22.80 34.06
C HIS A 247 -19.03 -23.97 33.09
N ILE A 248 -17.82 -24.37 32.67
CA ILE A 248 -17.57 -25.47 31.75
C ILE A 248 -16.56 -26.38 32.42
N GLU A 249 -16.89 -27.65 32.59
CA GLU A 249 -16.00 -28.68 33.10
C GLU A 249 -15.66 -29.65 31.99
N CYS A 250 -14.40 -30.02 31.90
CA CYS A 250 -13.91 -31.05 30.99
C CYS A 250 -13.39 -32.23 31.82
N PHE A 251 -13.94 -33.41 31.59
CA PHE A 251 -13.47 -34.65 32.24
C PHE A 251 -12.72 -35.46 31.19
N ASP A 252 -11.46 -35.72 31.44
CA ASP A 252 -10.67 -36.64 30.63
C ASP A 252 -10.76 -38.07 31.24
N ASN A 253 -11.29 -39.02 30.47
CA ASN A 253 -11.30 -40.45 30.80
C ASN A 253 -10.05 -41.09 30.19
N SER A 254 -8.85 -40.71 30.61
CA SER A 254 -7.65 -41.43 30.29
C SER A 254 -7.60 -42.71 31.14
N ASN A 255 -7.84 -43.86 30.50
CA ASN A 255 -7.50 -45.17 31.01
C ASN A 255 -6.02 -45.46 30.79
#